data_df36fa85bed6a703def2f3f0c6ae0763
#
_entry.id   df36fa85bed6a703def2f3f0c6ae0763
#
_cell.length_a   1.000
_cell.length_b   1.000
_cell.length_c   1.000
_cell.angle_alpha   90.00
_cell.angle_beta   90.00
_cell.angle_gamma   90.00
#
_symmetry.space_group_name_H-M   'P 1'
#
loop_
_entity.id
_entity.type
_entity.pdbx_description
1 polymer ?
#
loop_
_entity_poly.entity_id
_entity_poly.type
_entity_poly.pdbx_seq_one_letter_code
_entity_poly.pdbx_strand_id
1 'polypeptide(L)' 'MEALVRKGDKFRFENGIVFIVDDIQQNEKFGPLVCSSLEGGKKGNYRDSMEDFIAFMQENNAVKI' A
#
# COMPACT_ATOMS: atom_id res chain seq x y z
N MET A 1 18.33 3.13 -1.29
CA MET A 1 17.10 3.90 -1.56
C MET A 1 16.10 3.68 -0.44
N GLU A 2 15.53 4.74 0.05
CA GLU A 2 14.54 4.63 1.11
C GLU A 2 13.27 3.98 0.61
N ALA A 3 12.65 3.19 1.47
CA ALA A 3 11.33 2.65 1.17
C ALA A 3 10.33 3.80 1.19
N LEU A 4 9.58 3.95 0.10
CA LEU A 4 8.54 4.98 -0.01
C LEU A 4 7.29 4.63 0.79
N VAL A 5 7.13 3.37 1.15
CA VAL A 5 5.95 2.85 1.81
C VAL A 5 6.36 2.13 3.08
N ARG A 6 5.69 2.46 4.18
CA ARG A 6 5.96 1.87 5.49
C ARG A 6 4.65 1.43 6.14
N LYS A 7 4.76 0.48 7.05
CA LYS A 7 3.63 0.06 7.88
C LYS A 7 3.02 1.27 8.59
N GLY A 8 1.71 1.40 8.50
CA GLY A 8 0.96 2.50 9.10
C GLY A 8 0.72 3.68 8.18
N ASP A 9 1.35 3.69 7.01
CA ASP A 9 1.13 4.77 6.04
C ASP A 9 -0.29 4.72 5.51
N LYS A 10 -0.82 5.91 5.20
CA LYS A 10 -2.13 6.06 4.58
C LYS A 10 -1.99 6.82 3.28
N PHE A 11 -2.71 6.39 2.28
CA PHE A 11 -2.72 7.03 0.96
C PHE A 11 -4.15 7.33 0.56
N ARG A 12 -4.40 8.55 0.15
CA ARG A 12 -5.72 8.96 -0.34
C ARG A 12 -5.67 9.08 -1.85
N PHE A 13 -6.59 8.38 -2.52
CA PHE A 13 -6.75 8.44 -3.95
C PHE A 13 -7.47 9.74 -4.35
N GLU A 14 -7.34 10.09 -5.62
CA GLU A 14 -8.00 11.27 -6.19
C GLU A 14 -9.52 11.24 -5.96
N ASN A 15 -10.11 10.05 -5.99
CA ASN A 15 -11.56 9.87 -5.77
C ASN A 15 -11.96 9.85 -4.28
N GLY A 16 -11.02 10.07 -3.37
CA GLY A 16 -11.29 10.13 -1.95
C GLY A 16 -11.14 8.82 -1.18
N ILE A 17 -10.93 7.71 -1.88
CA ILE A 17 -10.72 6.41 -1.23
C ILE A 17 -9.36 6.44 -0.51
N VAL A 18 -9.31 5.90 0.71
CA VAL A 18 -8.09 5.84 1.52
C VAL A 18 -7.67 4.39 1.69
N PHE A 19 -6.40 4.11 1.36
CA PHE A 19 -5.77 2.83 1.65
C PHE A 19 -4.81 2.99 2.83
N ILE A 20 -4.79 1.97 3.68
CA ILE A 20 -3.91 1.92 4.85
C ILE A 20 -2.96 0.75 4.68
N VAL A 21 -1.68 0.99 4.87
CA VAL A 21 -0.67 -0.08 4.85
C VAL A 21 -0.69 -0.77 6.20
N ASP A 22 -1.23 -1.99 6.23
CA ASP A 22 -1.38 -2.76 7.46
C ASP A 22 -0.08 -3.42 7.87
N ASP A 23 0.69 -3.90 6.90
CA ASP A 23 1.95 -4.59 7.17
C ASP A 23 2.79 -4.65 5.91
N ILE A 24 4.10 -4.86 6.10
CA ILE A 24 5.02 -5.14 4.99
C ILE A 24 5.73 -6.43 5.34
N GLN A 25 5.55 -7.45 4.51
CA GLN A 25 6.11 -8.77 4.72
C GLN A 25 7.24 -9.03 3.72
N GLN A 26 8.31 -9.65 4.20
CA GLN A 26 9.40 -10.05 3.32
C GLN A 26 9.10 -11.41 2.71
N ASN A 27 9.28 -11.50 1.40
CA ASN A 27 9.09 -12.74 0.66
C ASN A 27 10.32 -13.00 -0.18
N GLU A 28 10.85 -14.21 -0.10
CA GLU A 28 12.09 -14.57 -0.79
C GLU A 28 11.97 -14.49 -2.30
N LYS A 29 10.79 -14.76 -2.84
CA LYS A 29 10.54 -14.79 -4.27
C LYS A 29 10.21 -13.42 -4.84
N PHE A 30 9.38 -12.65 -4.13
CA PHE A 30 8.85 -11.38 -4.62
C PHE A 30 9.42 -10.15 -3.93
N GLY A 31 10.28 -10.33 -2.94
CA GLY A 31 10.78 -9.23 -2.13
C GLY A 31 9.71 -8.73 -1.15
N PRO A 32 9.68 -7.45 -0.83
CA PRO A 32 8.69 -6.94 0.11
C PRO A 32 7.28 -6.97 -0.49
N LEU A 33 6.33 -7.49 0.31
CA LEU A 33 4.91 -7.50 -0.02
C LEU A 33 4.19 -6.50 0.87
N VAL A 34 3.35 -5.68 0.25
CA VAL A 34 2.56 -4.69 0.97
C VAL A 34 1.17 -5.26 1.22
N CYS A 35 0.81 -5.36 2.49
CA CYS A 35 -0.52 -5.77 2.91
C CYS A 35 -1.30 -4.51 3.23
N SER A 36 -2.40 -4.28 2.55
CA SER A 36 -3.16 -3.05 2.70
C SER A 36 -4.65 -3.31 2.79
N SER A 37 -5.39 -2.30 3.19
CA SER A 37 -6.84 -2.36 3.30
C SER A 37 -7.42 -0.99 3.02
N LEU A 38 -8.71 -0.97 2.69
CA LEU A 38 -9.47 0.28 2.62
C LEU A 38 -9.75 0.75 4.05
N GLU A 39 -9.73 2.05 4.24
CA GLU A 39 -10.12 2.63 5.53
C GLU A 39 -11.52 2.17 5.90
N GLY A 40 -11.65 1.60 7.10
CA GLY A 40 -12.92 1.01 7.55
C GLY A 40 -13.17 -0.40 7.07
N GLY A 41 -12.30 -0.92 6.20
CA GLY A 41 -12.43 -2.28 5.69
C GLY A 41 -11.66 -3.30 6.51
N LYS A 42 -11.64 -4.54 6.02
CA LYS A 42 -10.94 -5.63 6.68
C LYS A 42 -9.43 -5.50 6.49
N LYS A 43 -8.68 -5.53 7.58
CA LYS A 43 -7.22 -5.42 7.55
C LYS A 43 -6.57 -6.54 6.73
N GLY A 44 -5.54 -6.19 5.97
CA GLY A 44 -4.77 -7.14 5.19
C GLY A 44 -5.52 -7.73 4.01
N ASN A 45 -6.59 -7.10 3.57
CA ASN A 45 -7.44 -7.61 2.51
C ASN A 45 -6.75 -7.64 1.14
N TYR A 46 -5.77 -6.77 0.93
CA TYR A 46 -5.01 -6.69 -0.31
C TYR A 46 -3.54 -6.99 -0.04
N ARG A 47 -2.90 -7.70 -0.98
CA ARG A 47 -1.49 -8.02 -0.88
C ARG A 47 -0.87 -7.87 -2.26
N ASP A 48 0.12 -7.00 -2.37
CA ASP A 48 0.82 -6.72 -3.62
C ASP A 48 2.32 -6.61 -3.36
N SER A 49 3.12 -6.83 -4.40
CA SER A 49 4.53 -6.50 -4.30
C SER A 49 4.67 -4.99 -4.09
N MET A 50 5.79 -4.57 -3.52
CA MET A 50 6.06 -3.14 -3.32
C MET A 50 5.96 -2.37 -4.63
N GLU A 51 6.52 -2.93 -5.69
CA GLU A 51 6.51 -2.32 -7.01
C GLU A 51 5.09 -2.14 -7.55
N ASP A 52 4.27 -3.20 -7.46
CA ASP A 52 2.88 -3.16 -7.91
C ASP A 52 2.05 -2.20 -7.08
N PHE A 53 2.28 -2.18 -5.76
CA PHE A 53 1.57 -1.26 -4.88
C PHE A 53 1.87 0.20 -5.24
N ILE A 54 3.14 0.52 -5.46
CA ILE A 54 3.54 1.87 -5.85
C ILE A 54 2.92 2.27 -7.18
N ALA A 55 2.94 1.35 -8.16
CA ALA A 55 2.34 1.60 -9.47
C ALA A 55 0.83 1.89 -9.33
N PHE A 56 0.15 1.11 -8.51
CA PHE A 56 -1.28 1.29 -8.26
C PHE A 56 -1.56 2.66 -7.61
N MET A 57 -0.73 3.06 -6.65
CA MET A 57 -0.87 4.38 -6.03
C MET A 57 -0.69 5.49 -7.07
N GLN A 58 0.33 5.38 -7.92
CA GLN A 58 0.61 6.37 -8.96
C GLN A 58 -0.51 6.48 -9.98
N GLU A 59 -1.08 5.36 -10.39
CA GLU A 59 -2.18 5.33 -11.35
C GLU A 59 -3.42 6.07 -10.83
N ASN A 60 -3.60 6.10 -9.52
CA ASN A 60 -4.76 6.73 -8.90
C ASN A 60 -4.44 8.09 -8.28
N ASN A 61 -3.28 8.64 -8.62
CA ASN A 61 -2.84 9.94 -8.10
C ASN A 61 -2.93 10.03 -6.58
N ALA A 62 -2.56 8.93 -5.91
CA ALA A 62 -2.64 8.85 -4.47
C ALA A 62 -1.63 9.77 -3.81
N VAL A 63 -2.03 10.39 -2.72
CA VAL A 63 -1.15 11.21 -1.89
C VAL A 63 -1.06 10.61 -0.51
N LYS A 64 0.13 10.62 0.06
CA LYS A 64 0.36 10.16 1.41
C LYS A 64 -0.18 11.20 2.39
N ILE A 65 -0.99 10.77 3.32
CA ILE A 65 -1.61 11.67 4.30
C ILE A 65 -1.17 11.38 5.72
#